data_4d6b2ef011e96aa75445a8c37ede6ad6
#
_entry.id   4d6b2ef011e96aa75445a8c37ede6ad6
#
_cell.length_a   1.000
_cell.length_b   1.000
_cell.length_c   1.000
_cell.angle_alpha   90.00
_cell.angle_beta   90.00
_cell.angle_gamma   90.00
#
_symmetry.space_group_name_H-M   'P 1'
#
loop_
_entity.id
_entity.type
_entity.pdbx_description
1 polymer ?
#
loop_
_entity_poly.entity_id
_entity_poly.type
_entity_poly.pdbx_seq_one_letter_code
_entity_poly.pdbx_strand_id
1 'polypeptide(L)'
;NDGRIAINMLSNLTTPFYYYLDGVLNTNPVDSVFLDVSPGFHIITVVDDNSCTVRDTVYVEMPPSPLQVNIATKTTLCHQDSLGQLIAIGAGGTPTYSYEWFNSTVGPNNQVLSTNDTISNLPSGIYYVRLIDANGCDTSISAQIISPQTALFSTHEVSPVICKGDSSGYIVGDAGGGYPPYIYTWSTSLGGVFDQSVAVSNTDTVFNLPSGIYLLDIVDQRGCTSTQSSIIINEPLSPLSIDTLMLVDSIDCYGDNSGKAIAYVSGGTTPLTYLWDNGEINTLAHYLTGGYRTFSLTDNRG
;
A
#
# COMPACT_ATOMS: atom_id res chain seq x y z
N ASN A 1 4.98 -0.94 45.27
CA ASN A 1 4.33 -0.40 46.49
C ASN A 1 4.85 1.02 46.67
N ASP A 2 3.97 2.01 46.55
CA ASP A 2 4.28 3.45 46.65
C ASP A 2 3.30 4.17 47.58
N GLY A 3 2.50 3.40 48.31
CA GLY A 3 1.62 3.91 49.35
C GLY A 3 2.37 4.65 50.43
N ARG A 4 1.80 5.76 50.90
CA ARG A 4 2.37 6.56 51.98
C ARG A 4 1.29 6.80 53.05
N ILE A 5 1.64 6.46 54.30
CA ILE A 5 0.80 6.78 55.46
C ILE A 5 1.57 7.76 56.34
N ALA A 6 0.96 8.91 56.64
CA ALA A 6 1.52 9.90 57.57
C ALA A 6 0.60 10.04 58.79
N ILE A 7 1.15 9.95 59.96
CA ILE A 7 0.44 10.10 61.24
C ILE A 7 0.61 11.52 61.74
N ASN A 8 -0.45 12.28 61.82
CA ASN A 8 -0.46 13.65 62.41
C ASN A 8 -1.00 13.61 63.85
N MET A 9 -0.14 13.94 64.78
CA MET A 9 -0.52 14.05 66.19
C MET A 9 -1.13 15.41 66.45
N LEU A 10 -2.36 15.45 66.95
CA LEU A 10 -3.13 16.69 67.18
C LEU A 10 -2.93 17.30 68.57
N SER A 11 -2.10 16.72 69.42
CA SER A 11 -1.88 17.19 70.80
C SER A 11 -0.40 17.23 71.20
N ASN A 12 -0.03 18.16 72.08
CA ASN A 12 1.29 18.30 72.69
C ASN A 12 1.55 17.17 73.67
N LEU A 13 1.66 15.97 73.21
CA LEU A 13 2.00 14.84 74.08
C LEU A 13 3.54 14.75 74.27
N THR A 14 3.99 14.29 75.44
CA THR A 14 5.39 14.08 75.74
C THR A 14 5.92 12.90 75.01
N THR A 15 7.02 13.08 74.28
CA THR A 15 7.76 12.05 73.52
C THR A 15 8.66 11.23 74.43
N PRO A 16 9.07 9.98 74.01
CA PRO A 16 9.04 9.40 72.66
C PRO A 16 7.78 8.55 72.36
N PHE A 17 7.42 8.46 71.03
CA PHE A 17 6.40 7.56 70.53
C PHE A 17 7.03 6.55 69.58
N TYR A 18 6.52 5.31 69.62
CA TYR A 18 6.88 4.25 68.70
C TYR A 18 5.72 3.96 67.76
N TYR A 19 5.97 3.99 66.48
CA TYR A 19 4.98 3.79 65.45
C TYR A 19 5.13 2.42 64.81
N TYR A 20 4.04 1.67 64.72
CA TYR A 20 4.02 0.35 64.10
C TYR A 20 2.99 0.34 62.98
N LEU A 21 3.33 -0.30 61.87
CA LEU A 21 2.42 -0.65 60.79
C LEU A 21 2.30 -2.17 60.75
N ASP A 22 1.09 -2.68 60.89
CA ASP A 22 0.81 -4.14 60.94
C ASP A 22 1.67 -4.92 61.94
N GLY A 23 2.04 -4.28 63.06
CA GLY A 23 2.87 -4.86 64.09
C GLY A 23 4.39 -4.72 63.87
N VAL A 24 4.80 -4.16 62.73
CA VAL A 24 6.21 -3.90 62.43
C VAL A 24 6.59 -2.49 62.84
N LEU A 25 7.63 -2.37 63.70
CA LEU A 25 8.13 -1.08 64.19
C LEU A 25 8.73 -0.27 63.03
N ASN A 26 8.32 1.01 62.94
CA ASN A 26 9.03 1.97 62.09
C ASN A 26 10.42 2.22 62.66
N THR A 27 11.45 1.81 61.96
CA THR A 27 12.85 1.93 62.38
C THR A 27 13.39 3.35 62.31
N ASN A 28 12.62 4.28 61.75
CA ASN A 28 12.96 5.69 61.75
C ASN A 28 12.24 6.40 62.93
N PRO A 29 12.88 6.58 64.07
CA PRO A 29 12.22 7.04 65.31
C PRO A 29 11.74 8.51 65.27
N VAL A 30 12.09 9.25 64.25
CA VAL A 30 11.73 10.67 64.07
C VAL A 30 10.56 10.84 63.10
N ASP A 31 10.17 9.76 62.43
CA ASP A 31 9.28 9.85 61.29
C ASP A 31 7.95 9.12 61.53
N SER A 32 6.88 9.88 61.65
CA SER A 32 5.51 9.35 61.70
C SER A 32 4.98 8.95 60.31
N VAL A 33 5.92 8.70 59.38
CA VAL A 33 5.58 8.38 57.97
C VAL A 33 6.01 6.97 57.60
N PHE A 34 5.12 6.20 57.10
CA PHE A 34 5.41 4.91 56.47
C PHE A 34 5.43 5.09 54.95
N LEU A 35 6.45 4.56 54.27
CA LEU A 35 6.63 4.55 52.82
C LEU A 35 6.49 3.13 52.29
N ASP A 36 6.28 3.00 51.03
CA ASP A 36 6.18 1.71 50.29
C ASP A 36 5.09 0.78 50.85
N VAL A 37 4.01 1.37 51.36
CA VAL A 37 2.88 0.62 51.90
C VAL A 37 2.10 -0.05 50.77
N SER A 38 1.75 -1.33 50.95
CA SER A 38 0.94 -2.06 50.02
C SER A 38 -0.52 -1.56 50.02
N PRO A 39 -1.27 -1.72 48.92
CA PRO A 39 -2.72 -1.49 48.94
C PRO A 39 -3.41 -2.45 49.93
N GLY A 40 -4.48 -1.95 50.56
CA GLY A 40 -5.31 -2.74 51.49
C GLY A 40 -5.50 -2.06 52.85
N PHE A 41 -6.09 -2.80 53.76
CA PHE A 41 -6.26 -2.36 55.16
C PHE A 41 -4.95 -2.58 55.93
N HIS A 42 -4.55 -1.53 56.64
CA HIS A 42 -3.36 -1.54 57.51
C HIS A 42 -3.75 -1.09 58.89
N ILE A 43 -3.15 -1.75 59.90
CA ILE A 43 -3.34 -1.38 61.33
C ILE A 43 -2.15 -0.54 61.78
N ILE A 44 -2.43 0.69 62.13
CA ILE A 44 -1.47 1.59 62.75
C ILE A 44 -1.56 1.41 64.27
N THR A 45 -0.43 1.23 64.91
CA THR A 45 -0.32 1.22 66.39
C THR A 45 0.68 2.25 66.80
N VAL A 46 0.29 3.14 67.74
CA VAL A 46 1.18 4.10 68.39
C VAL A 46 1.32 3.71 69.83
N VAL A 47 2.55 3.63 70.31
CA VAL A 47 2.87 3.28 71.69
C VAL A 47 3.68 4.40 72.33
N ASP A 48 3.30 4.86 73.54
CA ASP A 48 4.04 5.84 74.28
C ASP A 48 5.12 5.17 75.19
N ASP A 49 5.92 5.96 75.85
CA ASP A 49 6.99 5.47 76.73
C ASP A 49 6.47 4.72 77.98
N ASN A 50 5.21 4.91 78.34
CA ASN A 50 4.50 4.17 79.41
C ASN A 50 3.84 2.87 78.93
N SER A 51 4.06 2.48 77.67
CA SER A 51 3.46 1.31 77.05
C SER A 51 1.93 1.44 76.84
N CYS A 52 1.36 2.64 76.85
CA CYS A 52 -0.04 2.86 76.47
C CYS A 52 -0.12 2.78 74.92
N THR A 53 -1.11 2.06 74.43
CA THR A 53 -1.25 1.80 73.01
C THR A 53 -2.58 2.36 72.46
N VAL A 54 -2.50 3.02 71.29
CA VAL A 54 -3.65 3.40 70.45
C VAL A 54 -3.52 2.69 69.12
N ARG A 55 -4.64 2.21 68.60
CA ARG A 55 -4.71 1.53 67.30
C ARG A 55 -5.77 2.15 66.44
N ASP A 56 -5.47 2.30 65.16
CA ASP A 56 -6.44 2.73 64.13
C ASP A 56 -6.21 1.93 62.85
N THR A 57 -7.17 1.92 61.96
CA THR A 57 -7.12 1.21 60.70
C THR A 57 -7.22 2.21 59.56
N VAL A 58 -6.28 2.11 58.61
CA VAL A 58 -6.29 2.93 57.41
C VAL A 58 -6.37 2.01 56.17
N TYR A 59 -7.10 2.45 55.18
CA TYR A 59 -7.18 1.76 53.89
C TYR A 59 -6.34 2.52 52.88
N VAL A 60 -5.37 1.84 52.28
CA VAL A 60 -4.56 2.34 51.17
C VAL A 60 -5.20 1.90 49.87
N GLU A 61 -5.72 2.86 49.11
CA GLU A 61 -6.36 2.62 47.84
C GLU A 61 -5.35 2.22 46.77
N MET A 62 -5.83 1.46 45.78
CA MET A 62 -5.12 1.18 44.53
C MET A 62 -6.02 1.47 43.34
N PRO A 63 -5.47 1.79 42.17
CA PRO A 63 -6.26 1.90 40.96
C PRO A 63 -7.03 0.59 40.68
N PRO A 64 -8.25 0.67 40.15
CA PRO A 64 -9.11 -0.52 39.93
C PRO A 64 -8.55 -1.49 38.88
N SER A 65 -7.66 -1.03 38.03
CA SER A 65 -6.98 -1.85 37.03
C SER A 65 -5.57 -1.31 36.73
N PRO A 66 -4.64 -2.16 36.25
CA PRO A 66 -3.32 -1.72 35.83
C PRO A 66 -3.38 -0.69 34.71
N LEU A 67 -2.41 0.22 34.70
CA LEU A 67 -2.23 1.17 33.60
C LEU A 67 -1.90 0.43 32.29
N GLN A 68 -2.64 0.72 31.23
CA GLN A 68 -2.50 0.10 29.91
C GLN A 68 -2.58 1.16 28.82
N VAL A 69 -1.87 0.94 27.74
CA VAL A 69 -1.94 1.76 26.54
C VAL A 69 -2.14 0.88 25.30
N ASN A 70 -3.04 1.30 24.43
CA ASN A 70 -3.27 0.72 23.10
C ASN A 70 -2.95 1.74 22.03
N ILE A 71 -2.55 1.30 20.85
CA ILE A 71 -2.31 2.16 19.69
C ILE A 71 -3.28 1.80 18.58
N ALA A 72 -4.08 2.77 18.15
CA ALA A 72 -4.82 2.70 16.89
C ALA A 72 -3.96 3.32 15.78
N THR A 73 -3.80 2.57 14.69
CA THR A 73 -3.05 3.01 13.52
C THR A 73 -4.03 3.45 12.43
N LYS A 74 -3.91 4.68 11.97
CA LYS A 74 -4.68 5.20 10.85
C LYS A 74 -3.70 5.59 9.74
N THR A 75 -3.43 4.64 8.82
CA THR A 75 -2.49 4.89 7.74
C THR A 75 -2.85 4.17 6.46
N THR A 76 -2.83 4.93 5.37
CA THR A 76 -2.62 4.45 4.02
C THR A 76 -1.36 5.12 3.52
N LEU A 77 -0.20 4.48 3.62
CA LEU A 77 1.03 5.06 3.10
C LEU A 77 1.31 4.52 1.70
N CYS A 78 1.52 5.44 0.78
CA CYS A 78 2.22 5.14 -0.46
C CYS A 78 3.73 5.06 -0.22
N HIS A 79 4.48 4.67 -1.22
CA HIS A 79 5.93 4.58 -1.10
C HIS A 79 6.54 5.93 -0.74
N GLN A 80 7.34 5.96 0.33
CA GLN A 80 8.02 7.15 0.87
C GLN A 80 7.07 8.27 1.36
N ASP A 81 5.79 7.98 1.53
CA ASP A 81 4.86 8.92 2.14
C ASP A 81 5.16 9.15 3.63
N SER A 82 4.78 10.34 4.11
CA SER A 82 4.85 10.72 5.52
C SER A 82 3.48 11.09 6.08
N LEU A 83 2.44 10.37 5.65
CA LEU A 83 1.05 10.63 6.06
C LEU A 83 0.57 9.72 7.19
N GLY A 84 1.49 8.99 7.83
CA GLY A 84 1.19 8.09 8.93
C GLY A 84 0.62 8.81 10.15
N GLN A 85 -0.35 8.19 10.83
CA GLN A 85 -0.94 8.66 12.07
C GLN A 85 -1.09 7.52 13.07
N LEU A 86 -0.72 7.77 14.32
CA LEU A 86 -0.90 6.87 15.45
C LEU A 86 -1.68 7.60 16.54
N ILE A 87 -2.60 6.88 17.18
CA ILE A 87 -3.44 7.37 18.26
C ILE A 87 -3.24 6.45 19.47
N ALA A 88 -2.72 6.99 20.58
CA ALA A 88 -2.59 6.25 21.81
C ALA A 88 -3.86 6.39 22.66
N ILE A 89 -4.32 5.27 23.21
CA ILE A 89 -5.52 5.18 24.02
C ILE A 89 -5.13 4.58 25.37
N GLY A 90 -5.10 5.42 26.40
CA GLY A 90 -4.81 5.01 27.78
C GLY A 90 -6.04 4.43 28.47
N ALA A 91 -5.81 3.45 29.34
CA ALA A 91 -6.83 2.85 30.21
C ALA A 91 -6.22 2.37 31.51
N GLY A 92 -7.03 2.25 32.58
CA GLY A 92 -6.57 1.83 33.90
C GLY A 92 -5.73 2.91 34.60
N GLY A 93 -5.01 2.52 35.65
CA GLY A 93 -4.26 3.47 36.48
C GLY A 93 -5.14 4.57 37.06
N THR A 94 -4.55 5.73 37.29
CA THR A 94 -5.24 6.93 37.80
C THR A 94 -5.30 8.00 36.72
N PRO A 95 -6.46 8.32 36.13
CA PRO A 95 -6.58 9.43 35.18
C PRO A 95 -6.25 10.76 35.92
N THR A 96 -5.59 11.74 35.28
CA THR A 96 -5.37 12.08 33.88
C THR A 96 -4.09 11.44 33.33
N TYR A 97 -4.06 11.29 31.98
CA TYR A 97 -2.92 10.68 31.30
C TYR A 97 -2.09 11.72 30.55
N SER A 98 -0.76 11.50 30.54
CA SER A 98 0.19 12.19 29.68
C SER A 98 0.90 11.19 28.77
N TYR A 99 1.26 11.63 27.57
CA TYR A 99 1.83 10.80 26.51
C TYR A 99 3.19 11.34 26.10
N GLU A 100 4.11 10.45 25.75
CA GLU A 100 5.39 10.79 25.17
C GLU A 100 5.69 9.85 24.00
N TRP A 101 5.83 10.40 22.78
CA TRP A 101 6.13 9.63 21.57
C TRP A 101 7.60 9.72 21.19
N PHE A 102 8.15 8.60 20.69
CA PHE A 102 9.54 8.45 20.28
C PHE A 102 9.63 7.68 18.96
N ASN A 103 10.70 7.91 18.18
CA ASN A 103 11.05 7.13 16.97
C ASN A 103 12.13 6.06 17.24
N SER A 104 12.51 5.87 18.48
CA SER A 104 13.44 4.85 18.96
C SER A 104 12.93 4.29 20.28
N THR A 105 13.61 3.31 20.86
CA THR A 105 13.23 2.75 22.16
C THR A 105 13.06 3.84 23.22
N VAL A 106 12.05 3.68 24.08
CA VAL A 106 11.78 4.62 25.18
C VAL A 106 12.99 4.69 26.11
N GLY A 107 13.44 5.91 26.41
CA GLY A 107 14.57 6.12 27.32
C GLY A 107 14.80 7.60 27.62
N PRO A 108 15.48 7.91 28.73
CA PRO A 108 15.64 9.28 29.22
C PRO A 108 16.44 10.21 28.28
N ASN A 109 17.21 9.63 27.36
CA ASN A 109 18.04 10.37 26.41
C ASN A 109 17.39 10.51 25.02
N ASN A 110 16.16 10.02 24.83
CA ASN A 110 15.48 10.05 23.54
C ASN A 110 14.67 11.33 23.38
N GLN A 111 14.74 11.90 22.20
CA GLN A 111 13.94 13.08 21.87
C GLN A 111 12.46 12.73 21.81
N VAL A 112 11.64 13.42 22.60
CA VAL A 112 10.19 13.34 22.51
C VAL A 112 9.72 14.02 21.24
N LEU A 113 9.01 13.27 20.40
CA LEU A 113 8.43 13.77 19.14
C LEU A 113 7.14 14.54 19.38
N SER A 114 6.31 14.09 20.31
CA SER A 114 5.02 14.69 20.67
C SER A 114 4.60 14.26 22.06
N THR A 115 3.80 15.11 22.71
CA THR A 115 3.15 14.84 24.01
C THR A 115 1.62 14.72 23.88
N ASN A 116 1.08 14.78 22.66
CA ASN A 116 -0.33 14.58 22.43
C ASN A 116 -0.67 13.07 22.39
N ASP A 117 -1.94 12.73 22.58
CA ASP A 117 -2.43 11.37 22.36
C ASP A 117 -2.29 10.91 20.91
N THR A 118 -2.26 11.84 19.98
CA THR A 118 -2.18 11.62 18.54
C THR A 118 -0.90 12.23 17.97
N ILE A 119 -0.20 11.44 17.15
CA ILE A 119 0.94 11.89 16.35
C ILE A 119 0.69 11.61 14.88
N SER A 120 0.96 12.60 14.02
CA SER A 120 0.66 12.58 12.58
C SER A 120 1.89 12.94 11.74
N ASN A 121 1.75 12.82 10.42
CA ASN A 121 2.80 13.10 9.43
C ASN A 121 4.04 12.22 9.64
N LEU A 122 3.81 10.96 9.94
CA LEU A 122 4.87 9.99 10.22
C LEU A 122 5.27 9.23 8.96
N PRO A 123 6.56 9.14 8.63
CA PRO A 123 7.05 8.17 7.65
C PRO A 123 6.92 6.74 8.16
N SER A 124 7.19 5.77 7.30
CA SER A 124 7.30 4.37 7.72
C SER A 124 8.41 4.20 8.77
N GLY A 125 8.14 3.40 9.80
CA GLY A 125 9.06 3.22 10.91
C GLY A 125 8.40 2.58 12.12
N ILE A 126 9.18 2.37 13.18
CA ILE A 126 8.70 1.90 14.47
C ILE A 126 8.65 3.10 15.41
N TYR A 127 7.50 3.28 16.04
CA TYR A 127 7.24 4.35 16.99
C TYR A 127 6.87 3.76 18.35
N TYR A 128 7.28 4.43 19.41
CA TYR A 128 7.00 4.04 20.78
C TYR A 128 6.19 5.14 21.44
N VAL A 129 5.24 4.76 22.28
CA VAL A 129 4.53 5.68 23.16
C VAL A 129 4.73 5.24 24.60
N ARG A 130 5.06 6.18 25.45
CA ARG A 130 5.03 6.06 26.92
C ARG A 130 3.78 6.77 27.42
N LEU A 131 2.96 6.07 28.17
CA LEU A 131 1.79 6.59 28.87
C LEU A 131 2.16 6.75 30.36
N ILE A 132 1.84 7.91 30.93
CA ILE A 132 2.08 8.21 32.34
C ILE A 132 0.75 8.65 32.94
N ASP A 133 0.37 8.08 34.08
CA ASP A 133 -0.84 8.44 34.82
C ASP A 133 -0.60 9.58 35.81
N ALA A 134 -1.67 10.04 36.51
CA ALA A 134 -1.60 11.14 37.45
C ALA A 134 -0.72 10.85 38.68
N ASN A 135 -0.48 9.60 39.01
CA ASN A 135 0.40 9.18 40.10
C ASN A 135 1.85 8.94 39.63
N GLY A 136 2.16 9.15 38.36
CA GLY A 136 3.50 8.93 37.81
C GLY A 136 3.78 7.48 37.43
N CYS A 137 2.80 6.57 37.51
CA CYS A 137 2.98 5.21 36.99
C CYS A 137 3.06 5.26 35.47
N ASP A 138 3.96 4.46 34.87
CA ASP A 138 4.10 4.47 33.42
C ASP A 138 4.08 3.07 32.78
N THR A 139 3.70 3.06 31.52
CA THR A 139 3.74 1.89 30.63
C THR A 139 4.07 2.32 29.22
N SER A 140 4.60 1.42 28.40
CA SER A 140 4.97 1.73 27.03
C SER A 140 4.64 0.60 26.06
N ILE A 141 4.34 0.96 24.82
CA ILE A 141 4.11 0.04 23.71
C ILE A 141 4.66 0.63 22.42
N SER A 142 4.91 -0.21 21.43
CA SER A 142 5.32 0.23 20.10
C SER A 142 4.28 -0.13 19.03
N ALA A 143 4.28 0.64 17.95
CA ALA A 143 3.55 0.33 16.72
C ALA A 143 4.45 0.58 15.51
N GLN A 144 4.23 -0.20 14.44
CA GLN A 144 4.95 -0.05 13.19
C GLN A 144 4.04 0.57 12.14
N ILE A 145 4.55 1.60 11.46
CA ILE A 145 3.98 2.14 10.23
C ILE A 145 4.72 1.52 9.06
N ILE A 146 3.98 0.90 8.13
CA ILE A 146 4.53 0.19 6.98
C ILE A 146 4.15 0.96 5.71
N SER A 147 5.14 1.16 4.81
CA SER A 147 4.93 1.59 3.43
C SER A 147 5.40 0.50 2.46
N PRO A 148 4.93 0.49 1.18
CA PRO A 148 5.46 -0.44 0.20
C PRO A 148 6.95 -0.18 -0.04
N GLN A 149 7.70 -1.24 -0.35
CA GLN A 149 9.15 -1.12 -0.64
C GLN A 149 9.42 -0.35 -1.93
N THR A 150 8.50 -0.47 -2.89
CA THR A 150 8.58 0.20 -4.20
C THR A 150 7.31 1.01 -4.45
N ALA A 151 7.46 2.16 -5.11
CA ALA A 151 6.33 2.94 -5.59
C ALA A 151 5.49 2.11 -6.56
N LEU A 152 4.19 2.41 -6.64
CA LEU A 152 3.34 1.84 -7.68
C LEU A 152 3.82 2.35 -9.05
N PHE A 153 4.05 1.44 -9.98
CA PHE A 153 4.43 1.74 -11.36
C PHE A 153 3.63 0.88 -12.34
N SER A 154 3.54 1.33 -13.57
CA SER A 154 2.95 0.59 -14.69
C SER A 154 3.98 0.32 -15.78
N THR A 155 3.88 -0.87 -16.38
CA THR A 155 4.51 -1.22 -17.66
C THR A 155 3.43 -1.70 -18.61
N HIS A 156 3.76 -1.81 -19.91
CA HIS A 156 2.79 -2.27 -20.89
C HIS A 156 3.46 -2.95 -22.08
N GLU A 157 2.72 -3.86 -22.70
CA GLU A 157 3.02 -4.45 -23.99
C GLU A 157 1.90 -4.08 -24.99
N VAL A 158 2.27 -3.86 -26.24
CA VAL A 158 1.36 -3.39 -27.30
C VAL A 158 1.42 -4.32 -28.49
N SER A 159 0.26 -4.77 -28.94
CA SER A 159 0.10 -5.38 -30.26
C SER A 159 -0.50 -4.35 -31.22
N PRO A 160 0.18 -4.03 -32.33
CA PRO A 160 -0.34 -3.08 -33.30
C PRO A 160 -1.54 -3.68 -34.07
N VAL A 161 -2.30 -2.80 -34.73
CA VAL A 161 -3.38 -3.21 -35.62
C VAL A 161 -2.83 -3.97 -36.82
N ILE A 162 -3.47 -5.07 -37.18
CA ILE A 162 -3.03 -5.94 -38.27
C ILE A 162 -3.24 -5.26 -39.65
N CYS A 163 -4.45 -4.83 -39.93
CA CYS A 163 -4.79 -4.15 -41.18
C CYS A 163 -5.15 -2.69 -40.96
N LYS A 164 -4.89 -1.82 -41.92
CA LYS A 164 -5.23 -0.40 -41.81
C LYS A 164 -6.73 -0.21 -41.63
N GLY A 165 -7.12 0.56 -40.58
CA GLY A 165 -8.50 0.86 -40.24
C GLY A 165 -9.23 -0.25 -39.49
N ASP A 166 -8.54 -1.31 -39.12
CA ASP A 166 -9.07 -2.40 -38.31
C ASP A 166 -8.99 -2.08 -36.82
N SER A 167 -9.58 -2.93 -35.99
CA SER A 167 -9.54 -2.87 -34.53
C SER A 167 -8.96 -4.15 -33.92
N SER A 168 -7.88 -4.68 -34.51
CA SER A 168 -7.23 -5.92 -34.07
C SER A 168 -6.14 -5.69 -33.03
N GLY A 169 -5.87 -4.44 -32.63
CA GLY A 169 -4.89 -4.10 -31.64
C GLY A 169 -5.29 -4.53 -30.21
N TYR A 170 -4.32 -4.76 -29.35
CA TYR A 170 -4.55 -4.96 -27.92
C TYR A 170 -3.39 -4.39 -27.10
N ILE A 171 -3.64 -4.13 -25.82
CA ILE A 171 -2.65 -3.68 -24.85
C ILE A 171 -2.73 -4.56 -23.61
N VAL A 172 -1.60 -5.03 -23.13
CA VAL A 172 -1.43 -5.65 -21.81
C VAL A 172 -0.81 -4.63 -20.89
N GLY A 173 -1.48 -4.30 -19.80
CA GLY A 173 -0.96 -3.45 -18.75
C GLY A 173 -0.50 -4.28 -17.56
N ASP A 174 0.68 -3.98 -17.02
CA ASP A 174 1.23 -4.60 -15.83
C ASP A 174 1.41 -3.58 -14.73
N ALA A 175 1.02 -3.94 -13.49
CA ALA A 175 1.27 -3.18 -12.29
C ALA A 175 2.38 -3.81 -11.46
N GLY A 176 3.24 -2.98 -10.90
CA GLY A 176 4.24 -3.41 -9.93
C GLY A 176 4.39 -2.41 -8.79
N GLY A 177 4.90 -2.87 -7.63
CA GLY A 177 4.95 -2.04 -6.42
C GLY A 177 3.59 -1.80 -5.78
N GLY A 178 3.50 -0.84 -4.86
CA GLY A 178 2.26 -0.54 -4.14
C GLY A 178 1.68 -1.73 -3.37
N TYR A 179 0.36 -1.77 -3.24
CA TYR A 179 -0.40 -2.82 -2.55
C TYR A 179 -1.51 -3.39 -3.43
N PRO A 180 -1.43 -4.67 -3.88
CA PRO A 180 -2.51 -5.30 -4.63
C PRO A 180 -3.77 -5.50 -3.75
N PRO A 181 -4.98 -5.67 -4.35
CA PRO A 181 -5.27 -5.65 -5.79
C PRO A 181 -5.18 -4.25 -6.40
N TYR A 182 -5.09 -4.22 -7.74
CA TYR A 182 -4.98 -2.99 -8.51
C TYR A 182 -6.27 -2.72 -9.29
N ILE A 183 -6.59 -1.43 -9.45
CA ILE A 183 -7.66 -0.95 -10.32
C ILE A 183 -6.99 -0.34 -11.54
N TYR A 184 -7.29 -0.88 -12.71
CA TYR A 184 -6.85 -0.37 -14.00
C TYR A 184 -7.95 0.50 -14.60
N THR A 185 -7.58 1.66 -15.10
CA THR A 185 -8.48 2.56 -15.80
C THR A 185 -7.88 2.90 -17.15
N TRP A 186 -8.55 2.46 -18.20
CA TRP A 186 -8.16 2.68 -19.57
C TRP A 186 -8.99 3.81 -20.20
N SER A 187 -8.30 4.75 -20.80
CA SER A 187 -8.93 5.88 -21.49
C SER A 187 -8.25 6.21 -22.80
N THR A 188 -8.94 6.95 -23.64
CA THR A 188 -8.34 7.52 -24.86
C THR A 188 -7.73 8.89 -24.57
N SER A 189 -6.81 9.34 -25.41
CA SER A 189 -6.24 10.70 -25.32
C SER A 189 -7.25 11.84 -25.39
N LEU A 190 -8.47 11.55 -25.86
CA LEU A 190 -9.60 12.48 -25.89
C LEU A 190 -10.40 12.52 -24.57
N GLY A 191 -10.00 11.75 -23.55
CA GLY A 191 -10.56 11.78 -22.21
C GLY A 191 -11.74 10.82 -21.94
N GLY A 192 -12.10 9.94 -22.87
CA GLY A 192 -13.15 8.93 -22.66
C GLY A 192 -12.59 7.68 -21.99
N VAL A 193 -13.04 7.36 -20.76
CA VAL A 193 -12.82 6.03 -20.16
C VAL A 193 -13.65 5.01 -20.90
N PHE A 194 -13.03 3.94 -21.40
CA PHE A 194 -13.71 2.88 -22.16
C PHE A 194 -13.64 1.52 -21.46
N ASP A 195 -12.72 1.35 -20.51
CA ASP A 195 -12.67 0.16 -19.67
C ASP A 195 -12.14 0.49 -18.27
N GLN A 196 -12.66 -0.22 -17.27
CA GLN A 196 -12.17 -0.19 -15.89
C GLN A 196 -12.32 -1.56 -15.26
N SER A 197 -11.23 -2.10 -14.78
CA SER A 197 -11.19 -3.43 -14.19
C SER A 197 -10.49 -3.43 -12.82
N VAL A 198 -10.83 -4.41 -11.99
CA VAL A 198 -10.11 -4.73 -10.76
C VAL A 198 -9.37 -6.05 -10.99
N ALA A 199 -8.07 -5.97 -11.18
CA ALA A 199 -7.25 -7.16 -11.38
C ALA A 199 -6.72 -7.72 -10.06
N VAL A 200 -7.01 -8.97 -9.79
CA VAL A 200 -6.41 -9.76 -8.69
C VAL A 200 -4.99 -10.16 -9.06
N SER A 201 -4.71 -10.35 -10.34
CA SER A 201 -3.38 -10.49 -10.93
C SER A 201 -2.75 -9.11 -11.16
N ASN A 202 -1.44 -9.08 -11.39
CA ASN A 202 -0.73 -7.83 -11.67
C ASN A 202 -0.96 -7.33 -13.11
N THR A 203 -1.78 -8.00 -13.91
CA THR A 203 -1.97 -7.73 -15.33
C THR A 203 -3.44 -7.52 -15.67
N ASP A 204 -3.70 -6.65 -16.61
CA ASP A 204 -5.00 -6.43 -17.25
C ASP A 204 -4.82 -6.26 -18.77
N THR A 205 -5.79 -6.69 -19.57
CA THR A 205 -5.67 -6.68 -21.02
C THR A 205 -6.93 -6.13 -21.68
N VAL A 206 -6.75 -5.15 -22.55
CA VAL A 206 -7.82 -4.58 -23.38
C VAL A 206 -7.61 -4.96 -24.84
N PHE A 207 -8.66 -5.44 -25.47
CA PHE A 207 -8.67 -5.98 -26.84
C PHE A 207 -9.51 -5.13 -27.78
N ASN A 208 -9.45 -5.47 -29.07
CA ASN A 208 -10.25 -4.86 -30.12
C ASN A 208 -10.06 -3.35 -30.24
N LEU A 209 -8.81 -2.91 -30.11
CA LEU A 209 -8.45 -1.51 -30.14
C LEU A 209 -8.04 -1.08 -31.56
N PRO A 210 -8.61 0.01 -32.11
CA PRO A 210 -8.10 0.66 -33.31
C PRO A 210 -6.74 1.34 -33.04
N SER A 211 -6.10 1.80 -34.09
CA SER A 211 -4.92 2.67 -33.96
C SER A 211 -5.26 3.95 -33.20
N GLY A 212 -4.37 4.38 -32.32
CA GLY A 212 -4.64 5.56 -31.52
C GLY A 212 -3.69 5.71 -30.32
N ILE A 213 -3.98 6.72 -29.50
CA ILE A 213 -3.27 6.98 -28.25
C ILE A 213 -4.19 6.63 -27.07
N TYR A 214 -3.70 5.75 -26.24
CA TYR A 214 -4.39 5.23 -25.06
C TYR A 214 -3.65 5.65 -23.80
N LEU A 215 -4.39 5.81 -22.71
CA LEU A 215 -3.87 6.17 -21.41
C LEU A 215 -4.22 5.07 -20.42
N LEU A 216 -3.24 4.72 -19.59
CA LEU A 216 -3.40 3.76 -18.50
C LEU A 216 -3.11 4.47 -17.18
N ASP A 217 -4.10 4.46 -16.29
CA ASP A 217 -3.99 4.83 -14.89
C ASP A 217 -4.20 3.61 -14.02
N ILE A 218 -3.34 3.42 -13.01
CA ILE A 218 -3.46 2.32 -12.05
C ILE A 218 -3.53 2.91 -10.64
N VAL A 219 -4.45 2.37 -9.86
CA VAL A 219 -4.63 2.69 -8.44
C VAL A 219 -4.55 1.40 -7.64
N ASP A 220 -3.77 1.38 -6.56
CA ASP A 220 -3.68 0.23 -5.67
C ASP A 220 -4.79 0.20 -4.60
N GLN A 221 -4.84 -0.86 -3.80
CA GLN A 221 -5.84 -1.03 -2.73
C GLN A 221 -5.84 0.11 -1.70
N ARG A 222 -4.74 0.84 -1.55
CA ARG A 222 -4.60 1.94 -0.60
C ARG A 222 -4.81 3.32 -1.21
N GLY A 223 -5.13 3.38 -2.51
CA GLY A 223 -5.37 4.62 -3.23
C GLY A 223 -4.10 5.28 -3.76
N CYS A 224 -2.95 4.59 -3.76
CA CYS A 224 -1.75 5.08 -4.40
C CYS A 224 -1.89 4.98 -5.92
N THR A 225 -1.45 5.99 -6.64
CA THR A 225 -1.55 6.08 -8.10
C THR A 225 -0.20 5.87 -8.76
N SER A 226 -0.19 5.19 -9.91
CA SER A 226 0.98 5.20 -10.80
C SER A 226 1.05 6.52 -11.57
N THR A 227 2.22 6.79 -12.17
CA THR A 227 2.29 7.81 -13.23
C THR A 227 1.52 7.31 -14.45
N GLN A 228 0.65 8.16 -15.02
CA GLN A 228 -0.12 7.83 -16.20
C GLN A 228 0.80 7.45 -17.37
N SER A 229 0.55 6.29 -17.97
CA SER A 229 1.28 5.82 -19.15
C SER A 229 0.53 6.20 -20.42
N SER A 230 1.23 6.81 -21.40
CA SER A 230 0.71 7.09 -22.74
C SER A 230 1.20 6.00 -23.70
N ILE A 231 0.27 5.32 -24.35
CA ILE A 231 0.50 4.11 -25.13
C ILE A 231 -0.01 4.33 -26.56
N ILE A 232 0.82 4.02 -27.55
CA ILE A 232 0.47 4.22 -28.97
C ILE A 232 0.28 2.88 -29.64
N ILE A 233 -0.92 2.67 -30.21
CA ILE A 233 -1.18 1.57 -31.13
C ILE A 233 -1.03 2.09 -32.56
N ASN A 234 -0.12 1.50 -33.29
CA ASN A 234 0.14 1.83 -34.69
C ASN A 234 -0.66 0.92 -35.65
N GLU A 235 -0.97 1.45 -36.81
CA GLU A 235 -1.52 0.70 -37.94
C GLU A 235 -0.60 0.82 -39.17
N PRO A 236 -0.75 -0.02 -40.19
CA PRO A 236 -0.09 0.15 -41.51
C PRO A 236 -0.39 1.53 -42.14
N LEU A 237 0.59 2.11 -42.81
CA LEU A 237 0.44 3.45 -43.43
C LEU A 237 -0.65 3.49 -44.49
N SER A 238 -0.79 2.40 -45.23
CA SER A 238 -1.81 2.27 -46.29
C SER A 238 -2.41 0.87 -46.27
N PRO A 239 -3.68 0.69 -46.72
CA PRO A 239 -4.27 -0.62 -46.83
C PRO A 239 -3.53 -1.44 -47.90
N LEU A 240 -3.45 -2.76 -47.68
CA LEU A 240 -2.96 -3.67 -48.68
C LEU A 240 -3.91 -3.68 -49.85
N SER A 241 -3.41 -3.52 -51.07
CA SER A 241 -4.24 -3.42 -52.29
C SER A 241 -3.60 -4.17 -53.46
N ILE A 242 -4.46 -4.81 -54.23
CA ILE A 242 -4.16 -5.23 -55.61
C ILE A 242 -4.66 -4.11 -56.53
N ASP A 243 -3.75 -3.26 -56.99
CA ASP A 243 -4.14 -2.10 -57.78
C ASP A 243 -4.60 -2.50 -59.20
N THR A 244 -3.90 -3.43 -59.80
CA THR A 244 -4.22 -3.89 -61.14
C THR A 244 -3.67 -5.31 -61.38
N LEU A 245 -4.45 -6.13 -62.07
CA LEU A 245 -4.00 -7.37 -62.70
C LEU A 245 -4.04 -7.20 -64.21
N MET A 246 -2.92 -7.41 -64.87
CA MET A 246 -2.81 -7.26 -66.32
C MET A 246 -2.32 -8.54 -66.97
N LEU A 247 -2.97 -8.89 -68.05
CA LEU A 247 -2.43 -9.91 -68.95
C LEU A 247 -1.25 -9.31 -69.72
N VAL A 248 -0.09 -9.94 -69.62
CA VAL A 248 1.14 -9.55 -70.33
C VAL A 248 1.23 -10.22 -71.70
N ASP A 249 1.04 -11.54 -71.68
CA ASP A 249 1.00 -12.35 -72.91
C ASP A 249 -0.24 -13.24 -72.94
N SER A 250 -0.95 -13.27 -74.03
CA SER A 250 -2.06 -14.18 -74.25
C SER A 250 -1.53 -15.58 -74.55
N ILE A 251 -2.44 -16.57 -74.52
CA ILE A 251 -2.14 -17.94 -74.91
C ILE A 251 -2.08 -18.03 -76.44
N ASP A 252 -1.02 -18.64 -76.96
CA ASP A 252 -0.82 -18.73 -78.41
C ASP A 252 -1.71 -19.78 -79.11
N CYS A 253 -1.91 -20.92 -78.42
CA CYS A 253 -2.67 -22.01 -78.97
C CYS A 253 -3.67 -22.61 -77.99
N TYR A 254 -4.77 -23.22 -78.51
CA TYR A 254 -5.75 -23.89 -77.67
C TYR A 254 -5.12 -25.01 -76.82
N GLY A 255 -5.24 -24.91 -75.50
CA GLY A 255 -4.69 -25.90 -74.56
C GLY A 255 -3.24 -25.66 -74.17
N ASP A 256 -2.62 -24.61 -74.65
CA ASP A 256 -1.28 -24.20 -74.31
C ASP A 256 -1.20 -23.49 -72.94
N ASN A 257 -0.01 -23.33 -72.38
CA ASN A 257 0.30 -22.65 -71.14
C ASN A 257 1.28 -21.48 -71.32
N SER A 258 1.22 -20.78 -72.46
CA SER A 258 2.15 -19.69 -72.80
C SER A 258 1.69 -18.32 -72.19
N GLY A 259 0.57 -18.27 -71.50
CA GLY A 259 0.05 -17.04 -70.93
C GLY A 259 0.94 -16.47 -69.78
N LYS A 260 0.99 -15.13 -69.70
CA LYS A 260 1.64 -14.40 -68.62
C LYS A 260 0.74 -13.30 -68.09
N ALA A 261 0.76 -13.11 -66.76
CA ALA A 261 0.07 -12.02 -66.09
C ALA A 261 0.93 -11.34 -65.01
N ILE A 262 0.72 -10.06 -64.81
CA ILE A 262 1.43 -9.28 -63.77
C ILE A 262 0.41 -8.66 -62.83
N ALA A 263 0.74 -8.71 -61.52
CA ALA A 263 0.03 -8.01 -60.45
C ALA A 263 0.81 -6.76 -60.05
N TYR A 264 0.11 -5.62 -60.04
CA TYR A 264 0.58 -4.39 -59.41
C TYR A 264 -0.09 -4.29 -58.08
N VAL A 265 0.72 -4.08 -57.01
CA VAL A 265 0.25 -4.06 -55.64
C VAL A 265 0.82 -2.88 -54.91
N SER A 266 0.10 -2.40 -53.90
CA SER A 266 0.55 -1.31 -53.03
C SER A 266 0.09 -1.50 -51.62
N GLY A 267 0.66 -0.71 -50.69
CA GLY A 267 0.29 -0.70 -49.29
C GLY A 267 0.72 -1.94 -48.48
N GLY A 268 0.05 -2.18 -47.38
CA GLY A 268 0.37 -3.23 -46.43
C GLY A 268 1.72 -3.04 -45.71
N THR A 269 2.13 -4.05 -44.98
CA THR A 269 3.39 -4.09 -44.22
C THR A 269 4.37 -5.08 -44.87
N THR A 270 5.49 -4.60 -45.34
CA THR A 270 6.51 -5.47 -45.97
C THR A 270 7.17 -6.41 -44.97
N PRO A 271 7.63 -7.63 -45.39
CA PRO A 271 7.57 -8.15 -46.73
C PRO A 271 6.16 -8.59 -47.18
N LEU A 272 5.88 -8.46 -48.45
CA LEU A 272 4.66 -8.97 -49.08
C LEU A 272 4.91 -10.38 -49.63
N THR A 273 3.94 -11.24 -49.53
CA THR A 273 3.95 -12.59 -50.12
C THR A 273 2.85 -12.67 -51.22
N TYR A 274 3.21 -13.33 -52.27
CA TYR A 274 2.38 -13.46 -53.48
C TYR A 274 2.12 -14.93 -53.78
N LEU A 275 0.95 -15.28 -54.24
CA LEU A 275 0.63 -16.63 -54.67
C LEU A 275 -0.36 -16.62 -55.81
N TRP A 276 0.02 -17.17 -56.95
CA TRP A 276 -0.86 -17.49 -58.04
C TRP A 276 -1.39 -18.91 -57.95
N ASP A 277 -2.52 -19.20 -58.60
CA ASP A 277 -3.13 -20.53 -58.59
C ASP A 277 -2.29 -21.61 -59.29
N ASN A 278 -1.28 -21.24 -60.07
CA ASN A 278 -0.29 -22.16 -60.67
C ASN A 278 0.91 -22.43 -59.75
N GLY A 279 0.91 -21.82 -58.54
CA GLY A 279 1.98 -21.98 -57.51
C GLY A 279 3.11 -20.97 -57.62
N GLU A 280 3.11 -20.03 -58.56
CA GLU A 280 4.12 -18.99 -58.64
C GLU A 280 3.96 -17.95 -57.50
N ILE A 281 5.09 -17.48 -56.96
CA ILE A 281 5.17 -16.64 -55.79
C ILE A 281 5.77 -15.24 -56.06
N ASN A 282 5.69 -14.79 -57.32
CA ASN A 282 6.16 -13.48 -57.77
C ASN A 282 4.99 -12.62 -58.28
N THR A 283 5.22 -11.34 -58.46
CA THR A 283 4.21 -10.45 -59.05
C THR A 283 3.96 -10.78 -60.54
N LEU A 284 4.90 -11.33 -61.23
CA LEU A 284 4.76 -11.80 -62.61
C LEU A 284 4.64 -13.33 -62.60
N ALA A 285 3.53 -13.83 -63.14
CA ALA A 285 3.28 -15.25 -63.38
C ALA A 285 3.48 -15.62 -64.84
N HIS A 286 4.07 -16.81 -65.05
CA HIS A 286 4.30 -17.44 -66.32
C HIS A 286 3.50 -18.75 -66.42
N TYR A 287 3.51 -19.35 -67.56
CA TYR A 287 2.92 -20.68 -67.79
C TYR A 287 1.43 -20.77 -67.40
N LEU A 288 0.67 -19.70 -67.63
CA LEU A 288 -0.75 -19.67 -67.34
C LEU A 288 -1.54 -20.33 -68.50
N THR A 289 -2.43 -21.26 -68.14
CA THR A 289 -3.40 -21.84 -69.06
C THR A 289 -4.61 -20.96 -69.21
N GLY A 290 -5.43 -21.18 -70.22
CA GLY A 290 -6.69 -20.44 -70.44
C GLY A 290 -7.70 -20.60 -69.32
N GLY A 291 -8.46 -19.54 -69.00
CA GLY A 291 -9.49 -19.50 -67.99
C GLY A 291 -9.26 -18.44 -66.91
N TYR A 292 -10.11 -18.44 -65.85
CA TYR A 292 -9.96 -17.55 -64.74
C TYR A 292 -8.72 -17.94 -63.92
N ARG A 293 -7.96 -16.92 -63.46
CA ARG A 293 -6.79 -17.08 -62.62
C ARG A 293 -6.98 -16.35 -61.31
N THR A 294 -6.45 -16.91 -60.24
CA THR A 294 -6.46 -16.27 -58.91
C THR A 294 -5.06 -15.87 -58.49
N PHE A 295 -4.98 -14.70 -57.87
CA PHE A 295 -3.81 -14.15 -57.27
C PHE A 295 -4.14 -13.80 -55.83
N SER A 296 -3.35 -14.28 -54.90
CA SER A 296 -3.43 -13.96 -53.46
C SER A 296 -2.26 -13.09 -53.03
N LEU A 297 -2.53 -12.09 -52.28
CA LEU A 297 -1.58 -11.15 -51.73
C LEU A 297 -1.73 -11.13 -50.21
N THR A 298 -0.64 -11.32 -49.50
CA THR A 298 -0.60 -11.27 -48.04
C THR A 298 0.57 -10.41 -47.61
N ASP A 299 0.39 -9.60 -46.60
CA ASP A 299 1.48 -8.83 -45.99
C ASP A 299 2.11 -9.54 -44.76
N ASN A 300 3.13 -8.94 -44.14
CA ASN A 300 3.84 -9.53 -42.98
C ASN A 300 2.97 -9.68 -41.73
N ARG A 301 1.78 -9.11 -41.72
CA ARG A 301 0.86 -9.18 -40.56
C ARG A 301 -0.31 -10.16 -40.77
N GLY A 302 -0.43 -10.76 -41.95
CA GLY A 302 -1.44 -11.76 -42.32
C GLY A 302 -2.64 -11.14 -43.06
#